data_1b73e317d02f340ff963aec23ea55cf0
#
_entry.id   1b73e317d02f340ff963aec23ea55cf0
#
_cell.length_a   1.000
_cell.length_b   1.000
_cell.length_c   1.000
_cell.angle_alpha   90.00
_cell.angle_beta   90.00
_cell.angle_gamma   90.00
#
_symmetry.space_group_name_H-M   'P 1'
#
loop_
_entity.id
_entity.type
_entity.pdbx_description
1 polymer ?
#
loop_
_entity_poly.entity_id
_entity_poly.type
_entity_poly.pdbx_seq_one_letter_code
_entity_poly.pdbx_strand_id
1 'polypeptide(L)'
;MAEENARATLTSLKAQWLADENRQMGAVAELQDTLGLTNPPLRMECYDISNTQGTNSVGAMVVFERGAAKKSDYRKFKIKTVVGADDFASLQEVLRRRFKRLIEIKDDAATRGRGDAVTEKAISKKAKADEAWSRMPDLVIIDGCKGQLHAAEQVLRELNIEGTHLISLAKQEEEIFMPHRPDSLRLAKSSEALKLLQRIRDEAHRFGITYHRSLRAKRGLASQLDAIPGIGPRRRRALLTRLGSLEKIRDASLAELMTVEGMTRGAAQRLKENL
;
A
#
# COMPACT_ATOMS: atom_id res chain seq x y z
N MET A 1 -31.21 -33.61 -4.24
CA MET A 1 -29.96 -33.64 -5.04
C MET A 1 -29.31 -32.22 -5.13
N ALA A 2 -29.88 -31.22 -5.82
CA ALA A 2 -29.22 -29.89 -5.94
C ALA A 2 -29.06 -29.18 -4.58
N GLU A 3 -30.09 -29.19 -3.74
CA GLU A 3 -30.07 -28.60 -2.40
C GLU A 3 -29.12 -29.31 -1.44
N GLU A 4 -29.06 -30.62 -1.47
CA GLU A 4 -28.13 -31.42 -0.67
C GLU A 4 -26.67 -31.16 -1.07
N ASN A 5 -26.40 -31.11 -2.38
CA ASN A 5 -25.07 -30.74 -2.89
C ASN A 5 -24.66 -29.31 -2.48
N ALA A 6 -25.59 -28.35 -2.52
CA ALA A 6 -25.33 -27.00 -2.08
C ALA A 6 -25.05 -26.92 -0.56
N ARG A 7 -25.80 -27.67 0.26
CA ARG A 7 -25.56 -27.75 1.72
C ARG A 7 -24.23 -28.42 2.05
N ALA A 8 -23.89 -29.53 1.38
CA ALA A 8 -22.60 -30.21 1.56
C ALA A 8 -21.41 -29.31 1.18
N THR A 9 -21.52 -28.62 0.03
CA THR A 9 -20.54 -27.64 -0.41
C THR A 9 -20.36 -26.50 0.59
N LEU A 10 -21.46 -25.93 1.09
CA LEU A 10 -21.43 -24.86 2.10
C LEU A 10 -20.77 -25.31 3.41
N THR A 11 -21.08 -26.55 3.85
CA THR A 11 -20.49 -27.12 5.07
C THR A 11 -18.98 -27.33 4.89
N SER A 12 -18.55 -27.84 3.74
CA SER A 12 -17.13 -28.01 3.42
C SER A 12 -16.38 -26.66 3.39
N LEU A 13 -16.96 -25.65 2.72
CA LEU A 13 -16.39 -24.30 2.66
C LEU A 13 -16.28 -23.66 4.04
N LYS A 14 -17.29 -23.82 4.90
CA LYS A 14 -17.24 -23.33 6.29
C LYS A 14 -16.14 -24.01 7.09
N ALA A 15 -15.99 -25.33 6.97
CA ALA A 15 -14.93 -26.08 7.66
C ALA A 15 -13.54 -25.65 7.19
N GLN A 16 -13.33 -25.44 5.89
CA GLN A 16 -12.08 -24.93 5.34
C GLN A 16 -11.78 -23.51 5.85
N TRP A 17 -12.79 -22.65 5.84
CA TRP A 17 -12.62 -21.27 6.34
C TRP A 17 -12.22 -21.21 7.82
N LEU A 18 -12.86 -22.03 8.67
CA LEU A 18 -12.50 -22.14 10.09
C LEU A 18 -11.08 -22.69 10.28
N ALA A 19 -10.69 -23.69 9.50
CA ALA A 19 -9.34 -24.26 9.55
C ALA A 19 -8.27 -23.23 9.16
N ASP A 20 -8.54 -22.40 8.12
CA ASP A 20 -7.65 -21.34 7.69
C ASP A 20 -7.56 -20.20 8.72
N GLU A 21 -8.67 -19.81 9.34
CA GLU A 21 -8.69 -18.82 10.42
C GLU A 21 -7.90 -19.30 11.63
N ASN A 22 -8.08 -20.55 12.06
CA ASN A 22 -7.33 -21.15 13.17
C ASN A 22 -5.82 -21.18 12.87
N ARG A 23 -5.42 -21.56 11.66
CA ARG A 23 -4.01 -21.55 11.24
C ARG A 23 -3.42 -20.14 11.27
N GLN A 24 -4.16 -19.15 10.77
CA GLN A 24 -3.74 -17.75 10.78
C GLN A 24 -3.55 -17.24 12.19
N MET A 25 -4.50 -17.50 13.08
CA MET A 25 -4.40 -17.09 14.48
C MET A 25 -3.30 -17.84 15.24
N GLY A 26 -3.08 -19.12 14.93
CA GLY A 26 -1.93 -19.89 15.45
C GLY A 26 -0.59 -19.27 15.06
N ALA A 27 -0.44 -18.82 13.80
CA ALA A 27 0.76 -18.13 13.35
C ALA A 27 0.94 -16.76 14.06
N VAL A 28 -0.15 -16.04 14.34
CA VAL A 28 -0.10 -14.77 15.10
C VAL A 28 0.32 -15.03 16.56
N ALA A 29 -0.20 -16.07 17.20
CA ALA A 29 0.17 -16.44 18.56
C ALA A 29 1.66 -16.86 18.63
N GLU A 30 2.12 -17.71 17.71
CA GLU A 30 3.54 -18.07 17.64
C GLU A 30 4.44 -16.85 17.41
N LEU A 31 3.99 -15.87 16.61
CA LEU A 31 4.72 -14.63 16.39
C LEU A 31 4.77 -13.77 17.66
N GLN A 32 3.67 -13.71 18.41
CA GLN A 32 3.62 -13.05 19.72
C GLN A 32 4.67 -13.62 20.66
N ASP A 33 4.66 -14.93 20.83
CA ASP A 33 5.58 -15.64 21.74
C ASP A 33 7.04 -15.45 21.31
N THR A 34 7.31 -15.57 20.02
CA THR A 34 8.64 -15.44 19.42
C THR A 34 9.24 -14.05 19.61
N LEU A 35 8.42 -13.00 19.45
CA LEU A 35 8.85 -11.62 19.62
C LEU A 35 8.78 -11.16 21.09
N GLY A 36 8.19 -11.95 21.98
CA GLY A 36 7.99 -11.60 23.39
C GLY A 36 6.99 -10.45 23.57
N LEU A 37 5.93 -10.41 22.76
CA LEU A 37 4.94 -9.33 22.82
C LEU A 37 3.91 -9.61 23.92
N THR A 38 3.52 -8.56 24.65
CA THR A 38 2.49 -8.66 25.69
C THR A 38 1.13 -9.06 25.12
N ASN A 39 0.79 -8.55 23.93
CA ASN A 39 -0.47 -8.81 23.25
C ASN A 39 -0.22 -9.35 21.84
N PRO A 40 -1.14 -10.17 21.29
CA PRO A 40 -1.01 -10.66 19.94
C PRO A 40 -1.05 -9.51 18.92
N PRO A 41 -0.14 -9.48 17.93
CA PRO A 41 -0.12 -8.44 16.91
C PRO A 41 -1.24 -8.68 15.88
N LEU A 42 -2.48 -8.34 16.25
CA LEU A 42 -3.66 -8.59 15.42
C LEU A 42 -3.67 -7.71 14.16
N ARG A 43 -3.15 -6.48 14.24
CA ARG A 43 -2.98 -5.58 13.09
C ARG A 43 -1.50 -5.35 12.83
N MET A 44 -1.04 -5.81 11.68
CA MET A 44 0.33 -5.68 11.23
C MET A 44 0.39 -4.81 9.97
N GLU A 45 1.31 -3.85 9.92
CA GLU A 45 1.57 -3.03 8.75
C GLU A 45 2.99 -3.30 8.25
N CYS A 46 3.16 -3.69 6.99
CA CYS A 46 4.47 -3.91 6.40
C CYS A 46 4.76 -2.85 5.33
N TYR A 47 5.99 -2.35 5.36
CA TYR A 47 6.48 -1.28 4.50
C TYR A 47 7.63 -1.79 3.63
N ASP A 48 7.48 -1.60 2.32
CA ASP A 48 8.52 -1.84 1.31
C ASP A 48 8.84 -0.52 0.60
N ILE A 49 10.11 -0.16 0.55
CA ILE A 49 10.60 0.96 -0.25
C ILE A 49 11.27 0.40 -1.48
N SER A 50 10.73 0.76 -2.62
CA SER A 50 11.27 0.32 -3.90
C SER A 50 11.77 1.51 -4.70
N ASN A 51 13.05 1.46 -5.09
CA ASN A 51 13.71 2.44 -5.95
C ASN A 51 13.79 1.95 -7.38
N THR A 52 13.52 2.84 -8.33
CA THR A 52 13.75 2.55 -9.74
C THR A 52 14.70 3.60 -10.31
N GLN A 53 15.98 3.26 -10.41
CA GLN A 53 17.03 4.05 -11.10
C GLN A 53 17.02 5.55 -10.75
N GLY A 54 16.90 5.89 -9.47
CA GLY A 54 17.11 7.26 -8.98
C GLY A 54 16.01 8.29 -9.24
N THR A 55 14.92 7.97 -9.95
CA THR A 55 13.97 9.01 -10.36
C THR A 55 12.59 8.95 -9.72
N ASN A 56 12.21 7.87 -9.05
CA ASN A 56 10.91 7.76 -8.39
C ASN A 56 10.86 6.63 -7.36
N SER A 57 11.32 6.94 -6.19
CA SER A 57 11.10 6.07 -5.04
C SER A 57 9.62 6.04 -4.70
N VAL A 58 9.12 4.85 -4.42
CA VAL A 58 7.76 4.65 -3.94
C VAL A 58 7.78 3.78 -2.70
N GLY A 59 6.87 4.09 -1.77
CA GLY A 59 6.59 3.24 -0.63
C GLY A 59 5.30 2.45 -0.85
N ALA A 60 5.31 1.20 -0.48
CA ALA A 60 4.15 0.35 -0.38
C ALA A 60 3.87 0.04 1.10
N MET A 61 2.61 0.11 1.50
CA MET A 61 2.14 -0.32 2.81
C MET A 61 1.07 -1.37 2.60
N VAL A 62 1.27 -2.55 3.13
CA VAL A 62 0.26 -3.59 3.20
C VAL A 62 -0.18 -3.80 4.64
N VAL A 63 -1.42 -4.25 4.81
CA VAL A 63 -2.02 -4.46 6.13
C VAL A 63 -2.50 -5.89 6.23
N PHE A 64 -2.18 -6.54 7.35
CA PHE A 64 -2.72 -7.82 7.73
C PHE A 64 -3.50 -7.68 9.04
N GLU A 65 -4.68 -8.25 9.10
CA GLU A 65 -5.48 -8.37 10.32
C GLU A 65 -5.73 -9.83 10.63
N ARG A 66 -5.46 -10.22 11.88
CA ARG A 66 -5.65 -11.61 12.35
C ARG A 66 -4.94 -12.65 11.46
N GLY A 67 -3.76 -12.29 10.93
CA GLY A 67 -2.98 -13.14 10.02
C GLY A 67 -3.44 -13.16 8.56
N ALA A 68 -4.51 -12.44 8.20
CA ALA A 68 -5.05 -12.34 6.85
C ALA A 68 -4.79 -10.97 6.21
N ALA A 69 -4.62 -10.95 4.88
CA ALA A 69 -4.40 -9.73 4.11
C ALA A 69 -5.66 -8.84 4.05
N LYS A 70 -5.60 -7.61 4.54
CA LYS A 70 -6.67 -6.60 4.46
C LYS A 70 -6.42 -5.59 3.35
N LYS A 71 -6.70 -5.99 2.13
CA LYS A 71 -6.36 -5.23 0.91
C LYS A 71 -7.03 -3.84 0.85
N SER A 72 -8.17 -3.62 1.51
CA SER A 72 -8.84 -2.32 1.61
C SER A 72 -7.96 -1.25 2.25
N ASP A 73 -7.07 -1.67 3.15
CA ASP A 73 -6.23 -0.79 3.95
C ASP A 73 -4.84 -0.57 3.34
N TYR A 74 -4.52 -1.21 2.21
CA TYR A 74 -3.24 -1.02 1.51
C TYR A 74 -3.08 0.41 1.00
N ARG A 75 -1.88 0.95 1.10
CA ARG A 75 -1.58 2.31 0.65
C ARG A 75 -0.30 2.37 -0.18
N LYS A 76 -0.29 3.27 -1.15
CA LYS A 76 0.84 3.58 -2.03
C LYS A 76 1.30 5.00 -1.76
N PHE A 77 2.58 5.17 -1.55
CA PHE A 77 3.19 6.46 -1.29
C PHE A 77 4.14 6.81 -2.44
N LYS A 78 3.87 7.91 -3.11
CA LYS A 78 4.87 8.53 -3.97
C LYS A 78 5.77 9.37 -3.07
N ILE A 79 7.07 9.13 -3.11
CA ILE A 79 8.06 9.92 -2.39
C ILE A 79 8.14 11.31 -3.05
N LYS A 80 8.17 12.37 -2.25
CA LYS A 80 8.07 13.75 -2.71
C LYS A 80 9.25 14.61 -2.30
N THR A 81 9.83 14.37 -1.11
CA THR A 81 10.81 15.24 -0.49
C THR A 81 12.24 14.73 -0.64
N VAL A 82 12.41 13.45 -0.96
CA VAL A 82 13.74 12.82 -1.08
C VAL A 82 14.22 12.88 -2.53
N VAL A 83 15.42 13.40 -2.71
CA VAL A 83 16.10 13.47 -4.00
C VAL A 83 17.13 12.34 -4.08
N GLY A 84 17.09 11.57 -5.16
CA GLY A 84 18.00 10.44 -5.35
C GLY A 84 17.48 9.12 -4.78
N ALA A 85 18.40 8.18 -4.56
CA ALA A 85 18.13 6.81 -4.12
C ALA A 85 18.44 6.64 -2.62
N ASP A 86 17.77 7.41 -1.78
CA ASP A 86 17.86 7.29 -0.32
C ASP A 86 16.65 6.55 0.24
N ASP A 87 16.83 5.24 0.48
CA ASP A 87 15.78 4.37 1.00
C ASP A 87 15.45 4.68 2.47
N PHE A 88 16.43 5.18 3.25
CA PHE A 88 16.20 5.54 4.65
C PHE A 88 15.30 6.77 4.76
N ALA A 89 15.65 7.85 4.07
CA ALA A 89 14.86 9.06 4.04
C ALA A 89 13.48 8.82 3.41
N SER A 90 13.40 7.97 2.39
CA SER A 90 12.13 7.58 1.75
C SER A 90 11.22 6.82 2.72
N LEU A 91 11.75 5.88 3.49
CA LEU A 91 11.02 5.17 4.54
C LEU A 91 10.52 6.13 5.62
N GLN A 92 11.38 7.04 6.06
CA GLN A 92 11.01 8.05 7.04
C GLN A 92 9.88 8.97 6.54
N GLU A 93 9.91 9.39 5.26
CA GLU A 93 8.81 10.17 4.66
C GLU A 93 7.49 9.40 4.71
N VAL A 94 7.51 8.11 4.35
CA VAL A 94 6.31 7.26 4.34
C VAL A 94 5.73 7.12 5.74
N LEU A 95 6.56 6.79 6.72
CA LEU A 95 6.14 6.60 8.11
C LEU A 95 5.62 7.90 8.73
N ARG A 96 6.32 9.04 8.52
CA ARG A 96 5.83 10.35 8.98
C ARG A 96 4.45 10.66 8.40
N ARG A 97 4.23 10.43 7.12
CA ARG A 97 2.92 10.67 6.48
C ARG A 97 1.84 9.74 7.02
N ARG A 98 2.19 8.48 7.31
CA ARG A 98 1.25 7.51 7.89
C ARG A 98 0.84 7.91 9.30
N PHE A 99 1.81 8.14 10.17
CA PHE A 99 1.54 8.38 11.58
C PHE A 99 1.06 9.81 11.87
N LYS A 100 1.51 10.84 11.14
CA LYS A 100 0.91 12.19 11.22
C LYS A 100 -0.57 12.16 10.87
N ARG A 101 -0.95 11.43 9.80
CA ARG A 101 -2.37 11.29 9.44
C ARG A 101 -3.19 10.59 10.52
N LEU A 102 -2.62 9.60 11.20
CA LEU A 102 -3.27 8.93 12.33
C LEU A 102 -3.51 9.90 13.49
N ILE A 103 -2.50 10.71 13.85
CA ILE A 103 -2.60 11.71 14.91
C ILE A 103 -3.68 12.73 14.54
N GLU A 104 -3.63 13.32 13.34
CA GLU A 104 -4.61 14.29 12.85
C GLU A 104 -6.06 13.75 12.97
N ILE A 105 -6.30 12.50 12.57
CA ILE A 105 -7.64 11.90 12.64
C ILE A 105 -8.09 11.71 14.10
N LYS A 106 -7.18 11.32 15.00
CA LYS A 106 -7.48 11.18 16.42
C LYS A 106 -7.80 12.54 17.07
N ASP A 107 -7.03 13.56 16.75
CA ASP A 107 -7.24 14.92 17.25
C ASP A 107 -8.57 15.50 16.73
N ASP A 108 -8.85 15.31 15.42
CA ASP A 108 -10.13 15.69 14.81
C ASP A 108 -11.32 14.98 15.48
N ALA A 109 -11.18 13.69 15.82
CA ALA A 109 -12.22 12.93 16.49
C ALA A 109 -12.44 13.42 17.92
N ALA A 110 -11.38 13.74 18.66
CA ALA A 110 -11.45 14.28 20.01
C ALA A 110 -12.11 15.68 20.03
N THR A 111 -11.91 16.48 18.97
CA THR A 111 -12.46 17.84 18.86
C THR A 111 -13.93 17.83 18.42
N ARG A 112 -14.35 16.89 17.54
CA ARG A 112 -15.72 16.77 17.03
C ARG A 112 -16.74 16.26 18.05
N GLY A 113 -16.31 15.70 19.17
CA GLY A 113 -17.19 15.33 20.30
C GLY A 113 -17.92 16.51 20.94
N ARG A 114 -17.76 17.73 20.41
CA ARG A 114 -18.36 19.00 20.94
C ARG A 114 -19.28 19.76 19.95
N GLY A 115 -19.88 19.08 18.96
CA GLY A 115 -20.93 19.70 18.13
C GLY A 115 -20.50 19.89 16.68
N ASP A 116 -21.18 19.24 15.79
CA ASP A 116 -21.83 19.77 14.61
C ASP A 116 -22.27 18.62 13.67
N ALA A 117 -23.56 18.66 13.26
CA ALA A 117 -24.15 17.74 12.32
C ALA A 117 -23.70 18.06 10.90
N VAL A 118 -23.01 17.12 10.25
CA VAL A 118 -22.59 17.24 8.85
C VAL A 118 -23.23 16.12 8.00
N THR A 119 -23.73 16.51 6.82
CA THR A 119 -24.53 15.77 5.86
C THR A 119 -24.00 14.38 5.47
N GLU A 120 -24.85 13.35 5.52
CA GLU A 120 -24.55 11.91 5.48
C GLU A 120 -23.86 11.34 4.22
N LYS A 121 -23.98 11.92 3.05
CA LYS A 121 -23.52 11.30 1.79
C LYS A 121 -22.03 11.50 1.42
N ALA A 122 -21.39 12.57 1.85
CA ALA A 122 -19.97 12.79 1.68
C ALA A 122 -19.11 12.06 2.74
N ILE A 123 -19.75 11.70 3.85
CA ILE A 123 -19.17 11.03 5.02
C ILE A 123 -18.73 9.58 4.70
N SER A 124 -19.46 8.84 3.83
CA SER A 124 -19.30 7.39 3.74
C SER A 124 -17.95 6.94 3.10
N LYS A 125 -17.43 7.62 2.08
CA LYS A 125 -16.17 7.21 1.41
C LYS A 125 -14.93 7.77 2.10
N LYS A 126 -15.01 9.00 2.62
CA LYS A 126 -13.96 9.65 3.39
C LYS A 126 -13.86 9.01 4.78
N ALA A 127 -14.98 8.72 5.44
CA ALA A 127 -15.03 8.06 6.73
C ALA A 127 -14.44 6.64 6.72
N LYS A 128 -14.73 5.81 5.70
CA LYS A 128 -14.09 4.48 5.54
C LYS A 128 -12.59 4.56 5.27
N ALA A 129 -12.14 5.58 4.54
CA ALA A 129 -10.72 5.79 4.32
C ALA A 129 -10.03 6.29 5.61
N ASP A 130 -10.67 7.18 6.35
CA ASP A 130 -10.17 7.71 7.61
C ASP A 130 -10.19 6.63 8.72
N GLU A 131 -11.14 5.71 8.73
CA GLU A 131 -11.19 4.57 9.65
C GLU A 131 -9.93 3.67 9.52
N ALA A 132 -9.53 3.33 8.29
CA ALA A 132 -8.31 2.55 8.07
C ALA A 132 -7.04 3.28 8.54
N TRP A 133 -7.00 4.62 8.41
CA TRP A 133 -5.88 5.45 8.85
C TRP A 133 -5.86 5.72 10.35
N SER A 134 -7.01 5.72 11.03
CA SER A 134 -7.14 5.97 12.47
C SER A 134 -6.71 4.79 13.35
N ARG A 135 -6.60 3.59 12.77
CA ARG A 135 -6.23 2.38 13.50
C ARG A 135 -4.72 2.28 13.67
N MET A 136 -4.28 2.18 14.94
CA MET A 136 -2.88 1.93 15.26
C MET A 136 -2.51 0.49 14.90
N PRO A 137 -1.36 0.24 14.26
CA PRO A 137 -0.83 -1.12 14.13
C PRO A 137 -0.24 -1.60 15.46
N ASP A 138 -0.45 -2.88 15.77
CA ASP A 138 0.22 -3.55 16.90
C ASP A 138 1.69 -3.84 16.55
N LEU A 139 1.96 -4.10 15.27
CA LEU A 139 3.30 -4.40 14.76
C LEU A 139 3.54 -3.70 13.41
N VAL A 140 4.65 -2.96 13.36
CA VAL A 140 5.22 -2.40 12.13
C VAL A 140 6.38 -3.29 11.67
N ILE A 141 6.33 -3.71 10.42
CA ILE A 141 7.32 -4.58 9.78
C ILE A 141 7.98 -3.78 8.65
N ILE A 142 9.30 -3.72 8.65
CA ILE A 142 10.08 -3.10 7.58
C ILE A 142 10.71 -4.21 6.71
N ASP A 143 10.40 -4.23 5.40
CA ASP A 143 11.13 -5.08 4.45
C ASP A 143 12.50 -4.47 4.19
N GLY A 144 13.48 -4.82 5.03
CA GLY A 144 14.78 -4.22 4.93
C GLY A 144 15.78 -4.57 6.03
N CYS A 145 16.90 -3.86 6.02
CA CYS A 145 18.03 -4.09 6.92
C CYS A 145 17.89 -3.35 8.27
N LYS A 146 18.82 -3.65 9.19
CA LYS A 146 18.92 -2.99 10.51
C LYS A 146 18.99 -1.46 10.44
N GLY A 147 19.59 -0.88 9.38
CA GLY A 147 19.64 0.57 9.20
C GLY A 147 18.25 1.17 8.92
N GLN A 148 17.43 0.47 8.13
CA GLN A 148 16.04 0.89 7.88
C GLN A 148 15.16 0.75 9.13
N LEU A 149 15.40 -0.27 9.97
CA LEU A 149 14.78 -0.39 11.28
C LEU A 149 15.06 0.83 12.15
N HIS A 150 16.33 1.25 12.22
CA HIS A 150 16.73 2.42 13.00
C HIS A 150 16.09 3.71 12.47
N ALA A 151 16.03 3.88 11.14
CA ALA A 151 15.38 5.02 10.51
C ALA A 151 13.87 5.07 10.83
N ALA A 152 13.21 3.91 10.88
CA ALA A 152 11.81 3.80 11.27
C ALA A 152 11.61 4.12 12.77
N GLU A 153 12.47 3.60 13.64
CA GLU A 153 12.44 3.87 15.08
C GLU A 153 12.57 5.37 15.39
N GLN A 154 13.46 6.07 14.69
CA GLN A 154 13.60 7.52 14.84
C GLN A 154 12.28 8.26 14.57
N VAL A 155 11.54 7.87 13.53
CA VAL A 155 10.25 8.52 13.20
C VAL A 155 9.19 8.22 14.25
N LEU A 156 9.09 6.98 14.73
CA LEU A 156 8.13 6.64 15.79
C LEU A 156 8.41 7.43 17.07
N ARG A 157 9.69 7.58 17.42
CA ARG A 157 10.13 8.38 18.58
C ARG A 157 9.86 9.88 18.36
N GLU A 158 10.18 10.43 17.17
CA GLU A 158 9.91 11.83 16.80
C GLU A 158 8.42 12.19 16.95
N LEU A 159 7.53 11.25 16.62
CA LEU A 159 6.08 11.45 16.64
C LEU A 159 5.42 10.97 17.94
N ASN A 160 6.20 10.56 18.95
CA ASN A 160 5.73 10.00 20.21
C ASN A 160 4.70 8.88 20.01
N ILE A 161 5.00 7.96 19.08
CA ILE A 161 4.15 6.80 18.82
C ILE A 161 4.50 5.71 19.84
N GLU A 162 3.55 5.43 20.73
CA GLU A 162 3.65 4.38 21.75
C GLU A 162 2.69 3.24 21.47
N GLY A 163 2.95 2.05 22.04
CA GLY A 163 2.09 0.88 21.90
C GLY A 163 2.18 0.14 20.57
N THR A 164 3.12 0.52 19.70
CA THR A 164 3.41 -0.16 18.44
C THR A 164 4.78 -0.82 18.51
N HIS A 165 4.84 -2.11 18.23
CA HIS A 165 6.10 -2.83 18.12
C HIS A 165 6.68 -2.63 16.73
N LEU A 166 8.02 -2.72 16.59
CA LEU A 166 8.74 -2.50 15.35
C LEU A 166 9.74 -3.63 15.12
N ILE A 167 9.75 -4.20 13.92
CA ILE A 167 10.75 -5.15 13.45
C ILE A 167 11.18 -4.83 12.04
N SER A 168 12.35 -5.32 11.62
CA SER A 168 12.69 -5.44 10.19
C SER A 168 13.00 -6.89 9.85
N LEU A 169 12.71 -7.26 8.60
CA LEU A 169 12.94 -8.58 8.05
C LEU A 169 13.93 -8.47 6.89
N ALA A 170 15.15 -9.01 7.07
CA ALA A 170 16.17 -9.01 6.04
C ALA A 170 16.06 -10.24 5.13
N LYS A 171 16.23 -10.01 3.80
CA LYS A 171 15.91 -11.01 2.75
C LYS A 171 16.81 -12.25 2.73
N GLN A 172 18.12 -12.11 2.99
CA GLN A 172 19.07 -13.20 2.69
C GLN A 172 18.91 -14.42 3.60
N GLU A 173 18.69 -14.21 4.89
CA GLU A 173 18.60 -15.29 5.88
C GLU A 173 17.33 -15.24 6.73
N GLU A 174 16.34 -14.46 6.29
CA GLU A 174 15.06 -14.27 7.00
C GLU A 174 15.27 -13.80 8.45
N GLU A 175 16.31 -12.95 8.64
CA GLU A 175 16.67 -12.44 9.95
C GLU A 175 15.70 -11.34 10.38
N ILE A 176 15.20 -11.48 11.60
CA ILE A 176 14.36 -10.48 12.26
C ILE A 176 15.24 -9.62 13.15
N PHE A 177 15.27 -8.32 12.89
CA PHE A 177 15.91 -7.36 13.77
C PHE A 177 14.85 -6.61 14.59
N MET A 178 15.16 -6.37 15.85
CA MET A 178 14.32 -5.66 16.81
C MET A 178 15.07 -4.44 17.36
N PRO A 179 14.40 -3.33 17.69
CA PRO A 179 15.02 -2.21 18.38
C PRO A 179 15.68 -2.67 19.68
N HIS A 180 16.82 -2.05 20.00
CA HIS A 180 17.59 -2.31 21.22
C HIS A 180 18.11 -3.75 21.39
N ARG A 181 18.01 -4.60 20.37
CA ARG A 181 18.64 -5.92 20.37
C ARG A 181 19.81 -5.92 19.37
N PRO A 182 21.03 -6.25 19.80
CA PRO A 182 22.19 -6.32 18.90
C PRO A 182 22.10 -7.48 17.93
N ASP A 183 21.57 -8.61 18.40
CA ASP A 183 21.49 -9.86 17.65
C ASP A 183 20.17 -9.97 16.89
N SER A 184 20.24 -10.59 15.71
CA SER A 184 19.06 -10.95 14.94
C SER A 184 18.42 -12.22 15.51
N LEU A 185 17.12 -12.31 15.37
CA LEU A 185 16.36 -13.50 15.67
C LEU A 185 16.12 -14.29 14.38
N ARG A 186 16.39 -15.60 14.42
CA ARG A 186 16.13 -16.53 13.32
C ARG A 186 15.10 -17.56 13.75
N LEU A 187 14.06 -17.71 12.95
CA LEU A 187 13.03 -18.70 13.17
C LEU A 187 13.31 -19.99 12.38
N ALA A 188 12.82 -21.11 12.89
CA ALA A 188 12.87 -22.36 12.15
C ALA A 188 12.07 -22.23 10.84
N LYS A 189 12.56 -22.84 9.76
CA LYS A 189 11.87 -22.83 8.45
C LYS A 189 10.45 -23.44 8.50
N SER A 190 10.18 -24.30 9.47
CA SER A 190 8.86 -24.90 9.72
C SER A 190 7.90 -23.96 10.46
N SER A 191 8.39 -22.88 11.10
CA SER A 191 7.62 -21.93 11.89
C SER A 191 6.47 -21.30 11.10
N GLU A 192 5.25 -21.30 11.63
CA GLU A 192 4.11 -20.64 11.02
C GLU A 192 4.23 -19.11 11.16
N ALA A 193 4.87 -18.61 12.23
CA ALA A 193 5.21 -17.21 12.39
C ALA A 193 6.15 -16.72 11.27
N LEU A 194 7.19 -17.51 10.92
CA LEU A 194 8.07 -17.18 9.81
C LEU A 194 7.31 -17.15 8.48
N LYS A 195 6.48 -18.16 8.22
CA LYS A 195 5.66 -18.21 7.01
C LYS A 195 4.68 -17.03 6.93
N LEU A 196 4.15 -16.57 8.06
CA LEU A 196 3.30 -15.39 8.13
C LEU A 196 4.11 -14.13 7.76
N LEU A 197 5.27 -13.91 8.35
CA LEU A 197 6.14 -12.78 8.04
C LEU A 197 6.58 -12.76 6.55
N GLN A 198 6.93 -13.93 6.00
CA GLN A 198 7.25 -14.08 4.58
C GLN A 198 6.08 -13.68 3.68
N ARG A 199 4.86 -14.17 3.97
CA ARG A 199 3.65 -13.79 3.22
C ARG A 199 3.39 -12.30 3.27
N ILE A 200 3.58 -11.67 4.43
CA ILE A 200 3.38 -10.22 4.61
C ILE A 200 4.42 -9.45 3.79
N ARG A 201 5.70 -9.82 3.87
CA ARG A 201 6.79 -9.20 3.10
C ARG A 201 6.58 -9.36 1.59
N ASP A 202 6.32 -10.58 1.13
CA ASP A 202 6.14 -10.88 -0.28
C ASP A 202 4.96 -10.13 -0.87
N GLU A 203 3.90 -9.94 -0.09
CA GLU A 203 2.75 -9.14 -0.48
C GLU A 203 3.08 -7.64 -0.54
N ALA A 204 3.90 -7.11 0.38
CA ALA A 204 4.36 -5.73 0.33
C ALA A 204 5.21 -5.48 -0.93
N HIS A 205 6.14 -6.37 -1.20
CA HIS A 205 6.99 -6.33 -2.39
C HIS A 205 6.18 -6.44 -3.69
N ARG A 206 5.26 -7.42 -3.78
CA ARG A 206 4.35 -7.58 -4.92
C ARG A 206 3.53 -6.31 -5.17
N PHE A 207 3.00 -5.70 -4.10
CA PHE A 207 2.20 -4.49 -4.18
C PHE A 207 3.03 -3.28 -4.62
N GLY A 208 4.28 -3.16 -4.15
CA GLY A 208 5.26 -2.16 -4.57
C GLY A 208 5.60 -2.27 -6.07
N ILE A 209 5.97 -3.48 -6.53
CA ILE A 209 6.26 -3.75 -7.95
C ILE A 209 5.07 -3.37 -8.85
N THR A 210 3.85 -3.73 -8.45
CA THR A 210 2.63 -3.43 -9.21
C THR A 210 2.46 -1.91 -9.36
N TYR A 211 2.78 -1.15 -8.31
CA TYR A 211 2.72 0.31 -8.35
C TYR A 211 3.77 0.91 -9.28
N HIS A 212 5.01 0.42 -9.22
CA HIS A 212 6.06 0.83 -10.15
C HIS A 212 5.68 0.61 -11.62
N ARG A 213 5.17 -0.59 -11.94
CA ARG A 213 4.71 -0.91 -13.30
C ARG A 213 3.62 0.06 -13.75
N SER A 214 2.66 0.38 -12.89
CA SER A 214 1.60 1.35 -13.18
C SER A 214 2.15 2.77 -13.43
N LEU A 215 3.14 3.22 -12.66
CA LEU A 215 3.77 4.53 -12.84
C LEU A 215 4.60 4.59 -14.13
N ARG A 216 5.34 3.51 -14.45
CA ARG A 216 6.09 3.42 -15.73
C ARG A 216 5.15 3.45 -16.93
N ALA A 217 4.07 2.67 -16.91
CA ALA A 217 3.07 2.67 -17.96
C ALA A 217 2.47 4.07 -18.16
N LYS A 218 2.10 4.76 -17.09
CA LYS A 218 1.57 6.13 -17.15
C LYS A 218 2.58 7.12 -17.73
N ARG A 219 3.89 6.95 -17.46
CA ARG A 219 4.94 7.82 -18.01
C ARG A 219 5.20 7.52 -19.47
N GLY A 220 5.30 6.24 -19.86
CA GLY A 220 5.45 5.85 -21.24
C GLY A 220 4.33 6.42 -22.11
N LEU A 221 3.08 6.30 -21.62
CA LEU A 221 1.91 6.92 -22.23
C LEU A 221 2.03 8.45 -22.36
N ALA A 222 2.47 9.11 -21.29
CA ALA A 222 2.66 10.55 -21.30
C ALA A 222 3.74 10.97 -22.28
N SER A 223 4.87 10.28 -22.30
CA SER A 223 5.99 10.57 -23.20
C SER A 223 5.62 10.37 -24.68
N GLN A 224 4.87 9.31 -25.02
CA GLN A 224 4.41 9.07 -26.39
C GLN A 224 3.46 10.19 -26.87
N LEU A 225 2.53 10.62 -26.02
CA LEU A 225 1.62 11.71 -26.36
C LEU A 225 2.32 13.08 -26.43
N ASP A 226 3.32 13.32 -25.56
CA ASP A 226 4.10 14.56 -25.56
C ASP A 226 5.01 14.71 -26.80
N ALA A 227 5.40 13.60 -27.43
CA ALA A 227 6.17 13.61 -28.68
C ALA A 227 5.35 14.08 -29.89
N ILE A 228 4.01 14.11 -29.78
CA ILE A 228 3.13 14.48 -30.90
C ILE A 228 2.95 16.00 -30.95
N PRO A 229 3.33 16.67 -32.07
CA PRO A 229 3.21 18.10 -32.19
C PRO A 229 1.77 18.58 -31.98
N GLY A 230 1.59 19.50 -31.01
CA GLY A 230 0.30 20.04 -30.67
C GLY A 230 -0.45 19.29 -29.54
N ILE A 231 0.12 18.24 -28.98
CA ILE A 231 -0.40 17.55 -27.80
C ILE A 231 0.43 17.95 -26.58
N GLY A 232 0.08 19.08 -25.99
CA GLY A 232 0.71 19.52 -24.72
C GLY A 232 0.06 18.91 -23.48
N PRO A 233 0.57 19.24 -22.27
CA PRO A 233 0.15 18.64 -21.00
C PRO A 233 -1.36 18.73 -20.73
N ARG A 234 -2.03 19.79 -21.18
CA ARG A 234 -3.48 19.99 -21.01
C ARG A 234 -4.27 19.00 -21.85
N ARG A 235 -3.96 18.90 -23.16
CA ARG A 235 -4.61 17.97 -24.08
C ARG A 235 -4.35 16.52 -23.72
N ARG A 236 -3.10 16.19 -23.38
CA ARG A 236 -2.74 14.86 -22.88
C ARG A 236 -3.59 14.46 -21.67
N ARG A 237 -3.73 15.35 -20.67
CA ARG A 237 -4.55 15.06 -19.48
C ARG A 237 -6.01 14.82 -19.84
N ALA A 238 -6.58 15.65 -20.70
CA ALA A 238 -7.96 15.52 -21.17
C ALA A 238 -8.18 14.21 -21.92
N LEU A 239 -7.28 13.83 -22.85
CA LEU A 239 -7.30 12.57 -23.59
C LEU A 239 -7.28 11.36 -22.64
N LEU A 240 -6.32 11.33 -21.70
CA LEU A 240 -6.19 10.23 -20.73
C LEU A 240 -7.37 10.16 -19.74
N THR A 241 -7.94 11.30 -19.37
CA THR A 241 -9.12 11.34 -18.48
C THR A 241 -10.36 10.79 -19.19
N ARG A 242 -10.56 11.11 -20.48
CA ARG A 242 -11.76 10.72 -21.22
C ARG A 242 -11.68 9.30 -21.79
N LEU A 243 -10.53 8.93 -22.38
CA LEU A 243 -10.36 7.67 -23.11
C LEU A 243 -9.60 6.61 -22.30
N GLY A 244 -8.81 7.00 -21.32
CA GLY A 244 -8.19 6.12 -20.30
C GLY A 244 -6.91 5.41 -20.75
N SER A 245 -6.78 4.94 -22.02
CA SER A 245 -5.60 4.21 -22.50
C SER A 245 -5.18 4.67 -23.90
N LEU A 246 -3.91 4.39 -24.25
CA LEU A 246 -3.37 4.70 -25.58
C LEU A 246 -4.10 3.91 -26.69
N GLU A 247 -4.44 2.66 -26.42
CA GLU A 247 -5.20 1.82 -27.35
C GLU A 247 -6.53 2.47 -27.68
N LYS A 248 -7.30 2.88 -26.66
CA LYS A 248 -8.56 3.59 -26.88
C LYS A 248 -8.39 4.94 -27.59
N ILE A 249 -7.27 5.64 -27.32
CA ILE A 249 -6.95 6.88 -28.04
C ILE A 249 -6.64 6.58 -29.51
N ARG A 250 -5.90 5.52 -29.78
CA ARG A 250 -5.58 5.05 -31.14
C ARG A 250 -6.83 4.62 -31.92
N ASP A 251 -7.72 3.88 -31.25
CA ASP A 251 -8.94 3.33 -31.88
C ASP A 251 -10.05 4.38 -32.05
N ALA A 252 -10.02 5.46 -31.26
CA ALA A 252 -11.02 6.53 -31.29
C ALA A 252 -11.08 7.21 -32.67
N SER A 253 -12.27 7.46 -33.15
CA SER A 253 -12.51 8.22 -34.39
C SER A 253 -12.07 9.68 -34.25
N LEU A 254 -11.85 10.36 -35.37
CA LEU A 254 -11.51 11.78 -35.39
C LEU A 254 -12.61 12.62 -34.70
N ALA A 255 -13.87 12.24 -34.88
CA ALA A 255 -15.03 12.89 -34.26
C ALA A 255 -14.98 12.75 -32.72
N GLU A 256 -14.68 11.55 -32.22
CA GLU A 256 -14.54 11.30 -30.77
C GLU A 256 -13.37 12.08 -30.16
N LEU A 257 -12.23 12.11 -30.86
CA LEU A 257 -11.07 12.88 -30.39
C LEU A 257 -11.37 14.38 -30.29
N MET A 258 -12.16 14.92 -31.25
CA MET A 258 -12.58 16.33 -31.23
C MET A 258 -13.54 16.68 -30.08
N THR A 259 -14.21 15.70 -29.46
CA THR A 259 -15.03 15.93 -28.25
C THR A 259 -14.22 16.08 -26.97
N VAL A 260 -12.92 15.81 -27.02
CA VAL A 260 -12.03 15.96 -25.85
C VAL A 260 -11.69 17.43 -25.63
N GLU A 261 -11.73 17.88 -24.37
CA GLU A 261 -11.48 19.27 -24.03
C GLU A 261 -10.15 19.80 -24.58
N GLY A 262 -10.21 20.91 -25.29
CA GLY A 262 -9.05 21.59 -25.88
C GLY A 262 -8.50 20.95 -27.17
N MET A 263 -9.11 19.86 -27.68
CA MET A 263 -8.71 19.27 -28.94
C MET A 263 -9.23 20.09 -30.13
N THR A 264 -8.36 20.29 -31.13
CA THR A 264 -8.71 20.87 -32.42
C THR A 264 -8.62 19.80 -33.51
N ARG A 265 -9.28 20.00 -34.65
CA ARG A 265 -9.22 19.05 -35.78
C ARG A 265 -7.80 18.75 -36.21
N GLY A 266 -6.92 19.78 -36.32
CA GLY A 266 -5.53 19.57 -36.70
C GLY A 266 -4.70 18.82 -35.63
N ALA A 267 -5.00 18.99 -34.35
CA ALA A 267 -4.36 18.22 -33.27
C ALA A 267 -4.83 16.76 -33.26
N ALA A 268 -6.13 16.53 -33.47
CA ALA A 268 -6.70 15.19 -33.57
C ALA A 268 -6.16 14.43 -34.79
N GLN A 269 -5.97 15.10 -35.89
CA GLN A 269 -5.41 14.50 -37.10
C GLN A 269 -3.93 14.11 -36.93
N ARG A 270 -3.09 15.03 -36.39
CA ARG A 270 -1.70 14.70 -36.03
C ARG A 270 -1.60 13.56 -35.03
N LEU A 271 -2.53 13.49 -34.07
CA LEU A 271 -2.58 12.39 -33.09
C LEU A 271 -2.83 11.05 -33.79
N LYS A 272 -3.73 10.99 -34.77
CA LYS A 272 -4.02 9.78 -35.54
C LYS A 272 -2.88 9.36 -36.48
N GLU A 273 -2.13 10.32 -37.00
CA GLU A 273 -0.99 10.08 -37.91
C GLU A 273 0.25 9.57 -37.16
N ASN A 274 0.37 9.84 -35.85
CA ASN A 274 1.56 9.53 -35.04
C ASN A 274 1.32 8.44 -33.97
N LEU A 275 0.14 7.84 -33.92
CA LEU A 275 -0.21 6.69 -33.06
C LEU A 275 -0.58 5.46 -33.90
#